data_b8b6290d0cffdfac24921261a5db8442
#
_entry.id   b8b6290d0cffdfac24921261a5db8442
#
_cell.length_a   1.000
_cell.length_b   1.000
_cell.length_c   1.000
_cell.angle_alpha   90.00
_cell.angle_beta   90.00
_cell.angle_gamma   90.00
#
_symmetry.space_group_name_H-M   'P 1'
#
loop_
_entity.id
_entity.type
_entity.pdbx_description
1 polymer ?
#
loop_
_entity_poly.entity_id
_entity_poly.type
_entity_poly.pdbx_seq_one_letter_code
_entity_poly.pdbx_strand_id
1 'polypeptide(L)'
;MYSKIQIKGVLEVKTGMHIGGSSAFSAIGAVDSPVIKDIRTNNPMIPGSSLKGKMRTLLARKYNDVVQANANKDVDCIKRVFGSSEKDEKGVIKQSRVLVSDMFMINGDEIRNRGISGFTEVKFENSINRTTAVAMPRQIERAIKGLKFGIDIIYEAKSGKEAEIEEDIALISE
;
A
#
# COMPACT_ATOMS: atom_id res chain seq x y z
N MET A 1 12.08 18.93 -20.74
CA MET A 1 11.96 17.52 -21.16
C MET A 1 11.54 16.71 -19.94
N TYR A 2 10.66 15.73 -20.09
CA TYR A 2 10.27 14.81 -19.02
C TYR A 2 10.88 13.45 -19.30
N SER A 3 11.39 12.79 -18.28
CA SER A 3 11.88 11.42 -18.34
C SER A 3 11.12 10.58 -17.30
N LYS A 4 11.03 9.28 -17.53
CA LYS A 4 10.42 8.34 -16.59
C LYS A 4 11.46 7.34 -16.13
N ILE A 5 11.57 7.17 -14.81
CA ILE A 5 12.40 6.14 -14.20
C ILE A 5 11.45 5.07 -13.70
N GLN A 6 11.64 3.84 -14.17
CA GLN A 6 10.85 2.69 -13.73
C GLN A 6 11.59 1.93 -12.64
N ILE A 7 10.96 1.75 -11.49
CA ILE A 7 11.47 0.99 -10.36
C ILE A 7 10.67 -0.30 -10.28
N LYS A 8 11.33 -1.44 -10.46
CA LYS A 8 10.73 -2.77 -10.38
C LYS A 8 11.29 -3.54 -9.20
N GLY A 9 10.45 -4.39 -8.61
CA GLY A 9 10.86 -5.22 -7.49
C GLY A 9 9.85 -6.31 -7.18
N VAL A 10 10.09 -7.02 -6.09
CA VAL A 10 9.20 -8.06 -5.58
C VAL A 10 8.96 -7.82 -4.11
N LEU A 11 7.68 -7.74 -3.73
CA LEU A 11 7.25 -7.70 -2.34
C LEU A 11 6.88 -9.11 -1.91
N GLU A 12 7.59 -9.66 -0.92
CA GLU A 12 7.30 -10.98 -0.34
C GLU A 12 6.59 -10.84 1.01
N VAL A 13 5.50 -11.56 1.18
CA VAL A 13 4.74 -11.62 2.44
C VAL A 13 5.46 -12.52 3.44
N LYS A 14 6.09 -11.95 4.47
CA LYS A 14 6.82 -12.70 5.51
C LYS A 14 5.93 -13.23 6.62
N THR A 15 4.79 -12.58 6.87
CA THR A 15 3.75 -13.00 7.80
C THR A 15 2.39 -12.74 7.16
N GLY A 16 1.29 -13.29 7.70
CA GLY A 16 -0.03 -13.06 7.12
C GLY A 16 -0.32 -11.56 6.92
N MET A 17 -0.72 -11.15 5.71
CA MET A 17 -0.95 -9.76 5.33
C MET A 17 -2.43 -9.52 5.08
N HIS A 18 -2.98 -8.47 5.70
CA HIS A 18 -4.35 -8.02 5.45
C HIS A 18 -4.35 -6.62 4.83
N ILE A 19 -4.92 -6.52 3.65
CA ILE A 19 -5.30 -5.25 3.03
C ILE A 19 -6.79 -5.38 2.73
N GLY A 20 -7.61 -4.61 3.44
CA GLY A 20 -9.06 -4.74 3.42
C GLY A 20 -9.66 -4.44 2.05
N GLY A 21 -10.56 -5.30 1.63
CA GLY A 21 -11.47 -5.08 0.51
C GLY A 21 -12.76 -4.40 0.97
N SER A 22 -13.65 -4.09 0.03
CA SER A 22 -15.00 -3.60 0.35
C SER A 22 -15.87 -4.74 0.88
N SER A 23 -16.48 -4.53 2.04
CA SER A 23 -17.45 -5.45 2.65
C SER A 23 -18.90 -5.08 2.32
N ALA A 24 -19.14 -4.23 1.31
CA ALA A 24 -20.45 -3.66 1.01
C ALA A 24 -21.58 -4.69 0.77
N PHE A 25 -21.22 -5.94 0.49
CA PHE A 25 -22.18 -7.05 0.31
C PHE A 25 -21.64 -8.33 0.97
N SER A 26 -21.49 -8.32 2.28
CA SER A 26 -21.18 -9.56 3.01
C SER A 26 -22.43 -10.41 3.11
N ALA A 27 -22.42 -11.60 2.51
CA ALA A 27 -23.45 -12.62 2.73
C ALA A 27 -23.42 -13.06 4.20
N ILE A 28 -24.55 -13.51 4.73
CA ILE A 28 -24.62 -14.08 6.08
C ILE A 28 -23.63 -15.25 6.19
N GLY A 29 -22.68 -15.17 7.13
CA GLY A 29 -21.61 -16.17 7.30
C GLY A 29 -20.32 -15.88 6.51
N ALA A 30 -20.23 -14.77 5.78
CA ALA A 30 -18.99 -14.33 5.18
C ALA A 30 -18.02 -13.77 6.23
N VAL A 31 -16.73 -13.71 5.87
CA VAL A 31 -15.68 -13.14 6.72
C VAL A 31 -15.95 -11.65 6.95
N ASP A 32 -15.80 -11.19 8.21
CA ASP A 32 -16.08 -9.79 8.58
C ASP A 32 -15.19 -8.78 7.85
N SER A 33 -13.94 -9.17 7.61
CA SER A 33 -12.94 -8.32 6.95
C SER A 33 -12.23 -9.11 5.85
N PRO A 34 -12.74 -9.11 4.61
CA PRO A 34 -12.11 -9.79 3.49
C PRO A 34 -10.88 -9.01 2.98
N VAL A 35 -9.90 -9.71 2.38
CA VAL A 35 -8.82 -9.05 1.64
C VAL A 35 -9.29 -8.58 0.28
N ILE A 36 -8.64 -7.54 -0.22
CA ILE A 36 -8.87 -7.11 -1.60
C ILE A 36 -8.27 -8.12 -2.58
N LYS A 37 -9.04 -8.45 -3.63
CA LYS A 37 -8.68 -9.44 -4.65
C LYS A 37 -8.84 -8.84 -6.04
N ASP A 38 -7.99 -9.29 -6.95
CA ASP A 38 -8.16 -9.03 -8.38
C ASP A 38 -9.43 -9.73 -8.87
N ILE A 39 -10.31 -8.98 -9.52
CA ILE A 39 -11.62 -9.48 -9.97
C ILE A 39 -11.52 -10.58 -11.05
N ARG A 40 -10.43 -10.61 -11.82
CA ARG A 40 -10.23 -11.58 -12.91
C ARG A 40 -9.76 -12.93 -12.42
N THR A 41 -8.87 -12.92 -11.43
CA THR A 41 -8.18 -14.13 -10.93
C THR A 41 -8.68 -14.58 -9.57
N ASN A 42 -9.42 -13.70 -8.86
CA ASN A 42 -9.82 -13.87 -7.46
C ASN A 42 -8.62 -14.08 -6.49
N ASN A 43 -7.43 -13.72 -6.92
CA ASN A 43 -6.22 -13.79 -6.10
C ASN A 43 -6.04 -12.51 -5.29
N PRO A 44 -5.41 -12.58 -4.09
CA PRO A 44 -5.03 -11.38 -3.35
C PRO A 44 -4.20 -10.44 -4.22
N MET A 45 -4.42 -9.14 -4.08
CA MET A 45 -3.64 -8.10 -4.74
C MET A 45 -3.30 -6.98 -3.76
N ILE A 46 -2.35 -6.15 -4.11
CA ILE A 46 -2.02 -4.95 -3.36
C ILE A 46 -2.32 -3.75 -4.24
N PRO A 47 -3.35 -2.94 -3.92
CA PRO A 47 -3.61 -1.72 -4.69
C PRO A 47 -2.45 -0.74 -4.61
N GLY A 48 -2.08 -0.16 -5.74
CA GLY A 48 -1.02 0.84 -5.81
C GLY A 48 -1.29 2.04 -4.91
N SER A 49 -2.57 2.43 -4.77
CA SER A 49 -2.99 3.48 -3.86
C SER A 49 -2.71 3.15 -2.39
N SER A 50 -2.88 1.87 -1.99
CA SER A 50 -2.60 1.41 -0.62
C SER A 50 -1.10 1.44 -0.32
N LEU A 51 -0.27 0.94 -1.24
CA LEU A 51 1.19 1.02 -1.09
C LEU A 51 1.66 2.47 -1.05
N LYS A 52 1.24 3.29 -2.03
CA LYS A 52 1.59 4.72 -2.09
C LYS A 52 1.23 5.46 -0.81
N GLY A 53 0.01 5.24 -0.29
CA GLY A 53 -0.45 5.85 0.96
C GLY A 53 0.38 5.40 2.17
N LYS A 54 0.74 4.12 2.22
CA LYS A 54 1.58 3.57 3.30
C LYS A 54 3.00 4.11 3.24
N MET A 55 3.62 4.15 2.06
CA MET A 55 4.95 4.75 1.85
C MET A 55 4.96 6.20 2.32
N ARG A 56 4.00 7.01 1.83
CA ARG A 56 3.87 8.41 2.26
C ARG A 56 3.78 8.54 3.78
N THR A 57 2.93 7.72 4.42
CA THR A 57 2.74 7.79 5.88
C THR A 57 4.00 7.43 6.65
N LEU A 58 4.75 6.42 6.20
CA LEU A 58 6.00 6.02 6.86
C LEU A 58 7.08 7.10 6.72
N LEU A 59 7.25 7.64 5.53
CA LEU A 59 8.18 8.73 5.27
C LEU A 59 7.80 10.01 6.00
N ALA A 60 6.50 10.34 6.05
CA ALA A 60 6.02 11.48 6.82
C ALA A 60 6.33 11.35 8.32
N ARG A 61 6.24 10.15 8.88
CA ARG A 61 6.64 9.89 10.28
C ARG A 61 8.14 10.03 10.52
N LYS A 62 8.94 9.76 9.49
CA LYS A 62 10.41 9.84 9.59
C LYS A 62 10.92 11.27 9.41
N TYR A 63 10.31 12.04 8.51
CA TYR A 63 10.83 13.33 8.07
C TYR A 63 10.11 14.55 8.63
N ASN A 64 8.87 14.40 9.11
CA ASN A 64 8.19 15.48 9.80
C ASN A 64 8.62 15.51 11.29
N ASP A 65 8.84 16.69 11.85
CA ASP A 65 9.12 16.85 13.28
C ASP A 65 7.96 16.38 14.17
N VAL A 66 6.73 16.56 13.66
CA VAL A 66 5.48 16.12 14.32
C VAL A 66 4.59 15.45 13.29
N VAL A 67 3.93 14.36 13.68
CA VAL A 67 2.97 13.66 12.81
C VAL A 67 1.84 14.60 12.44
N GLN A 68 1.70 14.89 11.15
CA GLN A 68 0.67 15.77 10.64
C GLN A 68 -0.64 15.02 10.40
N ALA A 69 -1.76 15.58 10.86
CA ALA A 69 -3.09 15.05 10.57
C ALA A 69 -3.50 15.25 9.09
N ASN A 70 -2.95 16.28 8.45
CA ASN A 70 -3.22 16.61 7.05
C ASN A 70 -1.94 16.44 6.23
N ALA A 71 -2.01 15.60 5.21
CA ALA A 71 -0.92 15.31 4.29
C ALA A 71 -0.38 16.54 3.54
N ASN A 72 -1.16 17.59 3.38
CA ASN A 72 -0.70 18.85 2.78
C ASN A 72 0.31 19.62 3.67
N LYS A 73 0.39 19.26 4.96
CA LYS A 73 1.34 19.83 5.91
C LYS A 73 2.63 19.04 6.05
N ASP A 74 2.80 17.98 5.26
CA ASP A 74 4.06 17.24 5.19
C ASP A 74 5.20 18.17 4.74
N VAL A 75 6.44 17.80 5.08
CA VAL A 75 7.65 18.51 4.61
C VAL A 75 7.74 18.50 3.08
N ASP A 76 8.45 19.47 2.53
CA ASP A 76 8.44 19.74 1.09
C ASP A 76 8.96 18.59 0.23
N CYS A 77 9.92 17.80 0.70
CA CYS A 77 10.41 16.62 -0.02
C CYS A 77 9.29 15.57 -0.20
N ILE A 78 8.46 15.32 0.80
CA ILE A 78 7.33 14.40 0.72
C ILE A 78 6.25 14.95 -0.20
N LYS A 79 5.90 16.23 -0.09
CA LYS A 79 4.95 16.88 -1.00
C LYS A 79 5.46 16.89 -2.45
N ARG A 80 6.78 16.95 -2.66
CA ARG A 80 7.40 16.88 -3.99
C ARG A 80 7.20 15.52 -4.64
N VAL A 81 7.41 14.44 -3.88
CA VAL A 81 7.27 13.06 -4.39
C VAL A 81 5.81 12.64 -4.50
N PHE A 82 5.02 12.81 -3.44
CA PHE A 82 3.66 12.27 -3.35
C PHE A 82 2.55 13.25 -3.76
N GLY A 83 2.89 14.52 -3.95
CA GLY A 83 1.95 15.56 -4.32
C GLY A 83 1.25 16.21 -3.11
N SER A 84 0.56 17.31 -3.39
CA SER A 84 -0.28 18.02 -2.42
C SER A 84 -1.53 18.54 -3.12
N SER A 85 -2.68 18.43 -2.47
CA SER A 85 -3.94 18.99 -2.97
C SER A 85 -4.11 20.47 -2.63
N GLU A 86 -3.20 21.02 -1.83
CA GLU A 86 -3.18 22.45 -1.53
C GLU A 86 -2.65 23.24 -2.72
N LYS A 87 -3.37 24.32 -3.06
CA LYS A 87 -2.97 25.21 -4.14
C LYS A 87 -1.88 26.16 -3.64
N ASP A 88 -0.86 26.37 -4.45
CA ASP A 88 0.13 27.41 -4.21
C ASP A 88 -0.46 28.84 -4.41
N GLU A 89 0.35 29.88 -4.20
CA GLU A 89 -0.05 31.28 -4.38
C GLU A 89 -0.54 31.57 -5.82
N LYS A 90 -0.18 30.74 -6.78
CA LYS A 90 -0.61 30.82 -8.19
C LYS A 90 -1.83 29.96 -8.49
N GLY A 91 -2.42 29.30 -7.50
CA GLY A 91 -3.58 28.43 -7.66
C GLY A 91 -3.25 27.06 -8.25
N VAL A 92 -1.96 26.67 -8.31
CA VAL A 92 -1.49 25.41 -8.90
C VAL A 92 -1.33 24.34 -7.83
N ILE A 93 -1.82 23.14 -8.13
CA ILE A 93 -1.68 21.95 -7.27
C ILE A 93 -0.33 21.29 -7.55
N LYS A 94 0.39 20.87 -6.50
CA LYS A 94 1.63 20.12 -6.62
C LYS A 94 1.33 18.66 -6.97
N GLN A 95 1.52 18.30 -8.23
CA GLN A 95 1.30 16.94 -8.71
C GLN A 95 2.31 15.95 -8.14
N SER A 96 1.86 14.69 -7.91
CA SER A 96 2.74 13.60 -7.52
C SER A 96 3.70 13.24 -8.66
N ARG A 97 4.97 13.03 -8.33
CA ARG A 97 5.98 12.49 -9.25
C ARG A 97 6.00 10.96 -9.30
N VAL A 98 5.31 10.30 -8.37
CA VAL A 98 5.29 8.85 -8.24
C VAL A 98 3.93 8.29 -8.64
N LEU A 99 3.95 7.35 -9.59
CA LEU A 99 2.82 6.52 -9.99
C LEU A 99 3.11 5.09 -9.52
N VAL A 100 2.22 4.52 -8.72
CA VAL A 100 2.35 3.16 -8.19
C VAL A 100 1.28 2.31 -8.81
N SER A 101 1.67 1.28 -9.55
CA SER A 101 0.75 0.33 -10.17
C SER A 101 0.16 -0.63 -9.13
N ASP A 102 -1.00 -1.19 -9.43
CA ASP A 102 -1.53 -2.31 -8.66
C ASP A 102 -0.59 -3.52 -8.79
N MET A 103 -0.37 -4.20 -7.68
CA MET A 103 0.56 -5.32 -7.61
C MET A 103 -0.21 -6.63 -7.56
N PHE A 104 0.01 -7.45 -8.59
CA PHE A 104 -0.57 -8.77 -8.71
C PHE A 104 0.37 -9.84 -8.20
N MET A 105 -0.21 -10.94 -7.73
CA MET A 105 0.54 -12.11 -7.29
C MET A 105 1.28 -12.77 -8.45
N ILE A 106 2.58 -13.05 -8.29
CA ILE A 106 3.45 -13.57 -9.35
C ILE A 106 3.92 -15.01 -9.13
N ASN A 107 3.67 -15.60 -7.95
CA ASN A 107 4.16 -16.96 -7.62
C ASN A 107 3.04 -17.95 -7.29
N GLY A 108 1.86 -17.78 -7.87
CA GLY A 108 0.71 -18.67 -7.60
C GLY A 108 0.98 -20.13 -7.89
N ASP A 109 1.66 -20.43 -9.01
CA ASP A 109 1.97 -21.80 -9.38
C ASP A 109 3.01 -22.44 -8.45
N GLU A 110 4.00 -21.67 -8.00
CA GLU A 110 4.95 -22.12 -6.97
C GLU A 110 4.23 -22.57 -5.70
N ILE A 111 3.26 -21.79 -5.24
CA ILE A 111 2.48 -22.10 -4.03
C ILE A 111 1.58 -23.31 -4.25
N ARG A 112 0.90 -23.42 -5.40
CA ARG A 112 0.09 -24.59 -5.73
C ARG A 112 0.92 -25.87 -5.82
N ASN A 113 2.10 -25.82 -6.41
CA ASN A 113 3.01 -26.95 -6.51
C ASN A 113 3.52 -27.47 -5.15
N ARG A 114 3.43 -26.63 -4.10
CA ARG A 114 3.67 -27.03 -2.70
C ARG A 114 2.45 -27.65 -2.02
N GLY A 115 1.37 -27.91 -2.76
CA GLY A 115 0.14 -28.51 -2.24
C GLY A 115 -0.81 -27.53 -1.54
N ILE A 116 -0.59 -26.21 -1.67
CA ILE A 116 -1.43 -25.19 -1.06
C ILE A 116 -2.47 -24.73 -2.08
N SER A 117 -3.75 -25.00 -1.81
CA SER A 117 -4.86 -24.71 -2.72
C SER A 117 -5.41 -23.28 -2.59
N GLY A 118 -5.19 -22.62 -1.46
CA GLY A 118 -5.70 -21.26 -1.18
C GLY A 118 -4.58 -20.25 -0.94
N PHE A 119 -4.81 -19.01 -1.33
CA PHE A 119 -3.86 -17.90 -1.13
C PHE A 119 -4.21 -17.00 0.04
N THR A 120 -5.31 -17.32 0.72
CA THR A 120 -5.77 -16.60 1.91
C THR A 120 -6.11 -17.58 3.02
N GLU A 121 -6.05 -17.11 4.25
CA GLU A 121 -6.47 -17.81 5.45
C GLU A 121 -7.35 -16.90 6.29
N VAL A 122 -8.26 -17.48 7.08
CA VAL A 122 -9.09 -16.73 8.02
C VAL A 122 -8.46 -16.81 9.40
N LYS A 123 -8.16 -15.65 9.97
CA LYS A 123 -7.69 -15.51 11.34
C LYS A 123 -8.86 -15.09 12.23
N PHE A 124 -9.11 -15.85 13.27
CA PHE A 124 -10.05 -15.50 14.33
C PHE A 124 -9.32 -14.65 15.36
N GLU A 125 -9.86 -13.47 15.63
CA GLU A 125 -9.39 -12.58 16.67
C GLU A 125 -10.52 -12.30 17.66
N ASN A 126 -10.15 -12.06 18.92
CA ASN A 126 -11.09 -11.68 19.95
C ASN A 126 -10.55 -10.47 20.71
N SER A 127 -11.30 -9.39 20.75
CA SER A 127 -10.99 -8.27 21.61
C SER A 127 -11.87 -8.32 22.85
N ILE A 128 -11.25 -8.26 24.04
CA ILE A 128 -11.95 -8.31 25.31
C ILE A 128 -11.95 -6.91 25.92
N ASN A 129 -13.14 -6.40 26.23
CA ASN A 129 -13.26 -5.16 26.98
C ASN A 129 -12.79 -5.40 28.42
N ARG A 130 -11.76 -4.70 28.86
CA ARG A 130 -11.13 -4.91 30.16
C ARG A 130 -12.03 -4.59 31.34
N THR A 131 -13.01 -3.71 31.16
CA THR A 131 -13.92 -3.27 32.22
C THR A 131 -15.14 -4.19 32.33
N THR A 132 -15.72 -4.60 31.20
CA THR A 132 -16.96 -5.38 31.19
C THR A 132 -16.76 -6.86 30.92
N ALA A 133 -15.53 -7.30 30.62
CA ALA A 133 -15.16 -8.66 30.19
C ALA A 133 -15.94 -9.16 28.95
N VAL A 134 -16.61 -8.28 28.24
CA VAL A 134 -17.33 -8.64 27.01
C VAL A 134 -16.34 -8.94 25.90
N ALA A 135 -16.49 -10.12 25.29
CA ALA A 135 -15.71 -10.57 24.16
C ALA A 135 -16.37 -10.12 22.85
N MET A 136 -15.57 -9.59 21.90
CA MET A 136 -15.99 -9.19 20.56
C MET A 136 -15.18 -9.99 19.54
N PRO A 137 -15.63 -11.20 19.16
CA PRO A 137 -14.95 -12.00 18.15
C PRO A 137 -15.10 -11.37 16.75
N ARG A 138 -14.07 -11.49 15.95
CA ARG A 138 -14.09 -11.08 14.54
C ARG A 138 -13.24 -12.02 13.69
N GLN A 139 -13.58 -12.11 12.42
CA GLN A 139 -12.88 -12.90 11.43
C GLN A 139 -12.19 -11.98 10.44
N ILE A 140 -10.88 -12.16 10.30
CA ILE A 140 -10.06 -11.36 9.39
C ILE A 140 -9.44 -12.31 8.36
N GLU A 141 -9.77 -12.12 7.08
CA GLU A 141 -9.07 -12.79 6.00
C GLU A 141 -7.70 -12.12 5.81
N ARG A 142 -6.66 -12.91 5.56
CA ARG A 142 -5.32 -12.41 5.26
C ARG A 142 -4.64 -13.24 4.19
N ALA A 143 -3.83 -12.61 3.37
CA ALA A 143 -2.96 -13.28 2.41
C ALA A 143 -1.92 -14.10 3.17
N ILE A 144 -1.67 -15.34 2.74
CA ILE A 144 -0.75 -16.26 3.43
C ILE A 144 0.71 -15.82 3.27
N LYS A 145 1.56 -16.28 4.20
CA LYS A 145 3.01 -16.13 4.12
C LYS A 145 3.57 -16.76 2.84
N GLY A 146 4.58 -16.14 2.24
CA GLY A 146 5.30 -16.64 1.07
C GLY A 146 4.73 -16.18 -0.27
N LEU A 147 3.61 -15.47 -0.29
CA LEU A 147 3.13 -14.82 -1.51
C LEU A 147 4.09 -13.73 -1.96
N LYS A 148 4.26 -13.60 -3.27
CA LYS A 148 5.09 -12.58 -3.90
C LYS A 148 4.24 -11.74 -4.84
N PHE A 149 4.43 -10.42 -4.76
CA PHE A 149 3.75 -9.42 -5.58
C PHE A 149 4.75 -8.61 -6.38
N GLY A 150 4.47 -8.40 -7.67
CA GLY A 150 5.34 -7.59 -8.54
C GLY A 150 5.16 -6.10 -8.25
N ILE A 151 6.25 -5.42 -7.90
CA ILE A 151 6.27 -3.96 -7.73
C ILE A 151 6.59 -3.33 -9.07
N ASP A 152 5.80 -2.32 -9.46
CA ASP A 152 6.07 -1.45 -10.60
C ASP A 152 5.70 0.00 -10.22
N ILE A 153 6.74 0.82 -10.06
CA ILE A 153 6.63 2.22 -9.70
C ILE A 153 7.29 3.05 -10.80
N ILE A 154 6.59 4.07 -11.26
CA ILE A 154 7.12 5.04 -12.22
C ILE A 154 7.35 6.36 -11.51
N TYR A 155 8.58 6.86 -11.57
CA TYR A 155 8.94 8.20 -11.12
C TYR A 155 9.09 9.13 -12.32
N GLU A 156 8.41 10.27 -12.28
CA GLU A 156 8.46 11.30 -13.32
C GLU A 156 9.55 12.33 -13.01
N ALA A 157 10.67 12.23 -13.72
CA ALA A 157 11.81 13.11 -13.61
C ALA A 157 11.65 14.34 -14.50
N LYS A 158 11.95 15.52 -13.97
CA LYS A 158 11.99 16.78 -14.72
C LYS A 158 13.43 17.13 -15.02
N SER A 159 13.78 17.30 -16.31
CA SER A 159 15.12 17.74 -16.75
C SER A 159 15.53 19.07 -16.11
N GLY A 160 16.79 19.21 -15.75
CA GLY A 160 17.35 20.40 -15.08
C GLY A 160 17.14 20.41 -13.56
N LYS A 161 16.78 19.26 -12.98
CA LYS A 161 16.55 19.09 -11.54
C LYS A 161 17.20 17.81 -11.01
N GLU A 162 18.40 17.53 -11.46
CA GLU A 162 19.12 16.28 -11.20
C GLU A 162 19.28 16.01 -9.71
N ALA A 163 19.65 17.03 -8.91
CA ALA A 163 19.79 16.91 -7.46
C ALA A 163 18.45 16.54 -6.76
N GLU A 164 17.32 17.15 -7.20
CA GLU A 164 16.00 16.77 -6.68
C GLU A 164 15.64 15.32 -7.05
N ILE A 165 16.06 14.85 -8.21
CA ILE A 165 15.80 13.48 -8.68
C ILE A 165 16.55 12.48 -7.80
N GLU A 166 17.83 12.72 -7.50
CA GLU A 166 18.64 11.88 -6.64
C GLU A 166 18.05 11.79 -5.23
N GLU A 167 17.67 12.92 -4.63
CA GLU A 167 17.00 12.98 -3.34
C GLU A 167 15.66 12.22 -3.34
N ASP A 168 14.84 12.41 -4.37
CA ASP A 168 13.52 11.76 -4.47
C ASP A 168 13.66 10.24 -4.63
N ILE A 169 14.63 9.76 -5.42
CA ILE A 169 14.89 8.32 -5.59
C ILE A 169 15.44 7.72 -4.30
N ALA A 170 16.36 8.40 -3.61
CA ALA A 170 16.85 7.97 -2.30
C ALA A 170 15.69 7.83 -1.30
N LEU A 171 14.80 8.82 -1.25
CA LEU A 171 13.63 8.82 -0.37
C LEU A 171 12.64 7.68 -0.69
N ILE A 172 12.45 7.34 -1.96
CA ILE A 172 11.59 6.21 -2.37
C ILE A 172 12.22 4.86 -2.01
N SER A 173 13.56 4.79 -1.97
CA SER A 173 14.31 3.56 -1.69
C SER A 173 14.41 3.21 -0.21
N GLU A 174 14.05 4.11 0.69
CA GLU A 174 13.98 3.91 2.16
C GLU A 174 12.77 3.10 2.60
#